data_bf5afdb35a3122cd7878bc6a8b80cc8c
#
_entry.id   bf5afdb35a3122cd7878bc6a8b80cc8c
#
_cell.length_a   1.000
_cell.length_b   1.000
_cell.length_c   1.000
_cell.angle_alpha   90.00
_cell.angle_beta   90.00
_cell.angle_gamma   90.00
#
_symmetry.space_group_name_H-M   'P 1'
#
loop_
_entity.id
_entity.type
_entity.pdbx_description
1 polymer ?
#
loop_
_entity_poly.entity_id
_entity_poly.type
_entity_poly.pdbx_seq_one_letter_code
_entity_poly.pdbx_strand_id
1 'polypeptide(L)'
;KDRMEAKCPTNNSYVSSDGIWFLMCFGNYNKYCKLVFDTLEMDPKYYTEEQYNTLEALADNGKYVEVVAEMHQACKKFTYEELEKRFRENDIPFEKIQTVTDVLQDQEAFDNDQLRYMKYEKQGPSSPYGEEEDYVVTTMPFRLDSIGDPVLRRSRPTGYDTRRILNDYGYDDATVDKLVEDGAVMCYTGDPLPASVLEPSYGPNSKRD
;
A
#
# COMPACT_ATOMS: atom_id res chain seq x y z
N LYS A 1 14.92 7.30 5.78
CA LYS A 1 15.90 7.64 4.70
C LYS A 1 15.27 8.76 3.89
N ASP A 2 15.97 9.88 3.75
CA ASP A 2 15.46 11.02 3.00
C ASP A 2 15.44 10.64 1.49
N ARG A 3 14.29 10.89 0.82
CA ARG A 3 14.15 10.67 -0.62
C ARG A 3 15.06 11.59 -1.46
N MET A 4 15.47 12.74 -0.90
CA MET A 4 16.44 13.64 -1.55
C MET A 4 17.84 13.03 -1.63
N GLU A 5 18.11 11.97 -0.84
CA GLU A 5 19.35 11.17 -0.86
C GLU A 5 19.18 9.87 -1.65
N ALA A 6 18.19 9.78 -2.53
CA ALA A 6 17.98 8.58 -3.35
C ALA A 6 19.19 8.33 -4.24
N LYS A 7 19.72 7.11 -4.19
CA LYS A 7 20.92 6.72 -4.94
C LYS A 7 20.65 6.48 -6.44
N CYS A 8 19.39 6.37 -6.84
CA CYS A 8 19.00 6.26 -8.23
C CYS A 8 17.93 7.32 -8.53
N PRO A 9 18.30 8.43 -9.17
CA PRO A 9 17.35 9.52 -9.46
C PRO A 9 16.13 9.08 -10.29
N THR A 10 16.29 8.14 -11.20
CA THR A 10 15.19 7.62 -12.03
C THR A 10 14.34 6.54 -11.34
N ASN A 11 14.66 6.19 -10.09
CA ASN A 11 13.86 5.29 -9.24
C ASN A 11 13.58 5.98 -7.90
N ASN A 12 12.68 6.94 -7.92
CA ASN A 12 12.35 7.77 -6.76
C ASN A 12 10.96 8.41 -6.93
N SER A 13 10.42 8.96 -5.86
CA SER A 13 9.15 9.69 -5.87
C SER A 13 9.37 11.19 -6.07
N TYR A 14 8.50 11.78 -6.89
CA TYR A 14 8.51 13.20 -7.25
C TYR A 14 7.12 13.80 -7.06
N VAL A 15 7.02 15.14 -7.19
CA VAL A 15 5.76 15.88 -7.07
C VAL A 15 5.61 16.83 -8.25
N SER A 16 4.43 16.86 -8.86
CA SER A 16 4.06 17.77 -9.92
C SER A 16 3.78 19.19 -9.41
N SER A 17 3.58 20.16 -10.33
CA SER A 17 3.25 21.54 -9.97
C SER A 17 1.93 21.69 -9.21
N ASP A 18 0.97 20.81 -9.47
CA ASP A 18 -0.34 20.75 -8.81
C ASP A 18 -0.35 19.86 -7.55
N GLY A 19 0.85 19.45 -7.07
CA GLY A 19 1.02 18.79 -5.77
C GLY A 19 0.74 17.28 -5.77
N ILE A 20 0.54 16.67 -6.94
CA ILE A 20 0.32 15.23 -7.04
C ILE A 20 1.64 14.47 -6.98
N TRP A 21 1.72 13.50 -6.08
CA TRP A 21 2.88 12.64 -5.93
C TRP A 21 2.82 11.45 -6.88
N PHE A 22 3.96 11.12 -7.44
CA PHE A 22 4.11 9.94 -8.29
C PHE A 22 5.46 9.27 -8.07
N LEU A 23 5.54 7.99 -8.37
CA LEU A 23 6.74 7.17 -8.35
C LEU A 23 7.21 6.97 -9.79
N MET A 24 8.49 7.21 -10.04
CA MET A 24 9.16 6.82 -11.26
C MET A 24 9.99 5.56 -10.99
N CYS A 25 9.92 4.55 -11.85
CA CYS A 25 10.45 3.21 -11.62
C CYS A 25 11.45 2.76 -12.70
N PHE A 26 12.40 3.59 -13.05
CA PHE A 26 13.52 3.16 -13.90
C PHE A 26 14.74 2.76 -13.07
N GLY A 27 14.97 1.46 -12.95
CA GLY A 27 16.11 0.93 -12.18
C GLY A 27 17.46 1.02 -12.91
N ASN A 28 17.47 1.22 -14.23
CA ASN A 28 18.70 1.34 -15.02
C ASN A 28 18.96 2.77 -15.45
N TYR A 29 19.58 3.55 -14.55
CA TYR A 29 19.91 4.95 -14.77
C TYR A 29 20.73 5.15 -16.04
N ASN A 30 21.84 4.40 -16.21
CA ASN A 30 22.78 4.58 -17.31
C ASN A 30 22.14 4.45 -18.70
N LYS A 31 21.09 3.62 -18.80
CA LYS A 31 20.36 3.43 -20.05
C LYS A 31 19.29 4.51 -20.29
N TYR A 32 18.64 4.97 -19.24
CA TYR A 32 17.41 5.75 -19.36
C TYR A 32 17.50 7.20 -18.89
N CYS A 33 18.62 7.62 -18.26
CA CYS A 33 18.75 9.00 -17.76
C CYS A 33 18.52 10.03 -18.86
N LYS A 34 19.10 9.83 -20.05
CA LYS A 34 18.91 10.74 -21.19
C LYS A 34 17.43 10.87 -21.57
N LEU A 35 16.70 9.75 -21.71
CA LEU A 35 15.29 9.75 -22.09
C LEU A 35 14.45 10.52 -21.06
N VAL A 36 14.66 10.23 -19.78
CA VAL A 36 13.93 10.86 -18.67
C VAL A 36 14.23 12.36 -18.62
N PHE A 37 15.50 12.73 -18.73
CA PHE A 37 15.92 14.14 -18.62
C PHE A 37 15.46 14.99 -19.82
N ASP A 38 15.52 14.45 -21.03
CA ASP A 38 14.96 15.11 -22.21
C ASP A 38 13.45 15.31 -22.07
N THR A 39 12.72 14.28 -21.58
CA THR A 39 11.25 14.35 -21.36
C THR A 39 10.88 15.41 -20.32
N LEU A 40 11.72 15.60 -19.30
CA LEU A 40 11.55 16.61 -18.25
C LEU A 40 12.16 17.98 -18.59
N GLU A 41 12.70 18.14 -19.80
CA GLU A 41 13.35 19.39 -20.24
C GLU A 41 14.47 19.85 -19.28
N MET A 42 15.29 18.90 -18.83
CA MET A 42 16.46 19.15 -18.00
C MET A 42 17.66 19.54 -18.85
N ASP A 43 18.62 20.22 -18.23
CA ASP A 43 19.88 20.57 -18.87
C ASP A 43 20.62 19.31 -19.37
N PRO A 44 20.99 19.24 -20.66
CA PRO A 44 21.74 18.10 -21.23
C PRO A 44 23.03 17.74 -20.50
N LYS A 45 23.62 18.65 -19.73
CA LYS A 45 24.81 18.36 -18.92
C LYS A 45 24.63 17.12 -18.02
N TYR A 46 23.42 16.88 -17.53
CA TYR A 46 23.12 15.76 -16.61
C TYR A 46 23.20 14.36 -17.26
N TYR A 47 23.37 14.28 -18.58
CA TYR A 47 23.65 13.01 -19.27
C TYR A 47 24.82 13.08 -20.24
N THR A 48 25.41 14.27 -20.49
CA THR A 48 26.55 14.44 -21.41
C THR A 48 27.89 14.55 -20.66
N GLU A 49 27.90 15.12 -19.46
CA GLU A 49 29.10 15.24 -18.67
C GLU A 49 29.42 13.94 -17.89
N GLU A 50 30.68 13.53 -17.88
CA GLU A 50 31.13 12.26 -17.29
C GLU A 50 30.73 12.10 -15.82
N GLN A 51 30.66 13.18 -15.06
CA GLN A 51 30.32 13.16 -13.63
C GLN A 51 28.84 12.85 -13.34
N TYR A 52 27.95 12.87 -14.37
CA TYR A 52 26.50 12.68 -14.22
C TYR A 52 25.94 11.50 -15.03
N ASN A 53 26.67 11.04 -16.06
CA ASN A 53 26.12 10.18 -17.11
C ASN A 53 25.91 8.72 -16.70
N THR A 54 26.44 8.30 -15.56
CA THR A 54 26.25 6.93 -15.01
C THR A 54 25.96 6.97 -13.51
N LEU A 55 25.36 5.90 -12.99
CA LEU A 55 25.08 5.78 -11.57
C LEU A 55 26.36 5.70 -10.74
N GLU A 56 27.38 5.05 -11.27
CA GLU A 56 28.72 4.97 -10.69
C GLU A 56 29.37 6.36 -10.62
N ALA A 57 29.27 7.13 -11.70
CA ALA A 57 29.80 8.49 -11.75
C ALA A 57 29.12 9.42 -10.74
N LEU A 58 27.79 9.29 -10.57
CA LEU A 58 27.05 10.01 -9.52
C LEU A 58 27.56 9.65 -8.12
N ALA A 59 27.88 8.37 -7.88
CA ALA A 59 28.44 7.90 -6.60
C ALA A 59 29.81 8.50 -6.34
N ASP A 60 30.72 8.32 -7.29
CA ASP A 60 32.13 8.71 -7.18
C ASP A 60 32.30 10.23 -7.01
N ASN A 61 31.40 11.01 -7.62
CA ASN A 61 31.44 12.48 -7.55
C ASN A 61 30.46 13.09 -6.53
N GLY A 62 29.69 12.25 -5.77
CA GLY A 62 28.73 12.72 -4.79
C GLY A 62 27.57 13.53 -5.37
N LYS A 63 27.16 13.25 -6.62
CA LYS A 63 26.22 14.06 -7.40
C LYS A 63 24.74 13.65 -7.30
N TYR A 64 24.42 12.60 -6.55
CA TYR A 64 23.03 12.13 -6.40
C TYR A 64 22.05 13.22 -5.97
N VAL A 65 22.40 13.93 -4.89
CA VAL A 65 21.53 14.95 -4.29
C VAL A 65 21.25 16.08 -5.26
N GLU A 66 22.28 16.50 -6.01
CA GLU A 66 22.16 17.55 -7.03
C GLU A 66 21.17 17.12 -8.14
N VAL A 67 21.33 15.90 -8.70
CA VAL A 67 20.46 15.42 -9.78
C VAL A 67 19.04 15.18 -9.28
N VAL A 68 18.86 14.65 -8.09
CA VAL A 68 17.53 14.45 -7.48
C VAL A 68 16.83 15.80 -7.26
N ALA A 69 17.56 16.80 -6.76
CA ALA A 69 17.02 18.14 -6.56
C ALA A 69 16.58 18.78 -7.89
N GLU A 70 17.39 18.64 -8.93
CA GLU A 70 17.06 19.17 -10.25
C GLU A 70 15.86 18.46 -10.88
N MET A 71 15.77 17.12 -10.75
CA MET A 71 14.57 16.37 -11.17
C MET A 71 13.31 16.85 -10.43
N HIS A 72 13.42 17.17 -9.15
CA HIS A 72 12.29 17.76 -8.40
C HIS A 72 11.85 19.10 -9.00
N GLN A 73 12.79 19.96 -9.37
CA GLN A 73 12.47 21.25 -9.98
C GLN A 73 11.89 21.04 -11.39
N ALA A 74 12.44 20.10 -12.16
CA ALA A 74 11.95 19.78 -13.49
C ALA A 74 10.51 19.26 -13.47
N CYS A 75 10.20 18.31 -12.57
CA CYS A 75 8.83 17.79 -12.41
C CYS A 75 7.83 18.88 -12.01
N LYS A 76 8.24 19.86 -11.20
CA LYS A 76 7.38 20.97 -10.78
C LYS A 76 7.07 22.01 -11.88
N LYS A 77 7.67 21.89 -13.05
CA LYS A 77 7.31 22.73 -14.20
C LYS A 77 5.96 22.32 -14.82
N PHE A 78 5.52 21.07 -14.59
CA PHE A 78 4.38 20.45 -15.24
C PHE A 78 3.33 20.02 -14.24
N THR A 79 2.06 20.06 -14.64
CA THR A 79 0.97 19.39 -13.94
C THR A 79 1.12 17.86 -14.03
N TYR A 80 0.42 17.11 -13.17
CA TYR A 80 0.46 15.65 -13.25
C TYR A 80 -0.07 15.13 -14.59
N GLU A 81 -1.13 15.73 -15.13
CA GLU A 81 -1.69 15.37 -16.44
C GLU A 81 -0.67 15.57 -17.57
N GLU A 82 0.06 16.68 -17.55
CA GLU A 82 1.13 16.94 -18.53
C GLU A 82 2.29 15.94 -18.40
N LEU A 83 2.71 15.59 -17.17
CA LEU A 83 3.72 14.58 -16.91
C LEU A 83 3.26 13.20 -17.37
N GLU A 84 2.03 12.81 -17.04
CA GLU A 84 1.44 11.54 -17.47
C GLU A 84 1.47 11.40 -18.99
N LYS A 85 1.01 12.42 -19.71
CA LYS A 85 1.06 12.43 -21.18
C LYS A 85 2.49 12.26 -21.69
N ARG A 86 3.45 13.07 -21.20
CA ARG A 86 4.87 13.02 -21.60
C ARG A 86 5.50 11.65 -21.33
N PHE A 87 5.22 11.06 -20.16
CA PHE A 87 5.78 9.77 -19.77
C PHE A 87 5.20 8.62 -20.61
N ARG A 88 3.89 8.63 -20.88
CA ARG A 88 3.26 7.64 -21.76
C ARG A 88 3.77 7.72 -23.20
N GLU A 89 3.95 8.91 -23.75
CA GLU A 89 4.48 9.13 -25.10
C GLU A 89 5.94 8.64 -25.25
N ASN A 90 6.68 8.58 -24.16
CA ASN A 90 8.09 8.17 -24.13
C ASN A 90 8.33 6.80 -23.44
N ASP A 91 7.28 6.00 -23.18
CA ASP A 91 7.37 4.69 -22.50
C ASP A 91 8.13 4.75 -21.17
N ILE A 92 7.99 5.84 -20.42
CA ILE A 92 8.57 6.00 -19.09
C ILE A 92 7.62 5.39 -18.06
N PRO A 93 8.02 4.33 -17.30
CA PRO A 93 7.18 3.76 -16.26
C PRO A 93 7.07 4.69 -15.05
N PHE A 94 5.85 5.02 -14.71
CA PHE A 94 5.50 5.84 -13.56
C PHE A 94 4.14 5.40 -13.02
N GLU A 95 3.87 5.75 -11.77
CA GLU A 95 2.57 5.51 -11.14
C GLU A 95 2.23 6.63 -10.16
N LYS A 96 0.99 7.08 -10.17
CA LYS A 96 0.47 8.01 -9.17
C LYS A 96 0.52 7.37 -7.78
N ILE A 97 1.04 8.09 -6.81
CA ILE A 97 0.93 7.68 -5.40
C ILE A 97 -0.50 8.02 -4.95
N GLN A 98 -1.31 6.98 -4.84
CA GLN A 98 -2.70 7.10 -4.45
C GLN A 98 -2.85 7.44 -2.97
N THR A 99 -3.81 8.30 -2.65
CA THR A 99 -4.27 8.52 -1.28
C THR A 99 -5.26 7.43 -0.88
N VAL A 100 -5.58 7.32 0.42
CA VAL A 100 -6.64 6.41 0.88
C VAL A 100 -7.97 6.73 0.18
N THR A 101 -8.27 8.00 -0.05
CA THR A 101 -9.49 8.41 -0.76
C THR A 101 -9.49 7.94 -2.21
N ASP A 102 -8.36 8.02 -2.90
CA ASP A 102 -8.23 7.52 -4.28
C ASP A 102 -8.49 6.00 -4.32
N VAL A 103 -7.86 5.25 -3.39
CA VAL A 103 -8.04 3.79 -3.30
C VAL A 103 -9.50 3.39 -3.02
N LEU A 104 -10.19 4.14 -2.16
CA LEU A 104 -11.61 3.91 -1.87
C LEU A 104 -12.54 4.16 -3.06
N GLN A 105 -12.07 4.84 -4.10
CA GLN A 105 -12.81 5.13 -5.33
C GLN A 105 -12.34 4.28 -6.52
N ASP A 106 -11.34 3.42 -6.31
CA ASP A 106 -10.77 2.57 -7.35
C ASP A 106 -11.73 1.42 -7.70
N GLN A 107 -12.51 1.61 -8.77
CA GLN A 107 -13.48 0.61 -9.24
C GLN A 107 -12.81 -0.69 -9.68
N GLU A 108 -11.60 -0.62 -10.26
CA GLU A 108 -10.86 -1.81 -10.69
C GLU A 108 -10.48 -2.70 -9.49
N ALA A 109 -10.09 -2.10 -8.36
CA ALA A 109 -9.80 -2.82 -7.14
C ALA A 109 -11.04 -3.56 -6.59
N PHE A 110 -12.23 -2.97 -6.69
CA PHE A 110 -13.50 -3.63 -6.35
C PHE A 110 -13.86 -4.72 -7.35
N ASP A 111 -13.75 -4.47 -8.65
CA ASP A 111 -14.07 -5.43 -9.70
C ASP A 111 -13.17 -6.68 -9.65
N ASN A 112 -11.93 -6.51 -9.24
CA ASN A 112 -10.97 -7.58 -9.03
C ASN A 112 -11.04 -8.22 -7.63
N ASP A 113 -12.03 -7.87 -6.81
CA ASP A 113 -12.20 -8.35 -5.44
C ASP A 113 -10.98 -8.08 -4.53
N GLN A 114 -10.18 -7.07 -4.82
CA GLN A 114 -9.08 -6.63 -3.96
C GLN A 114 -9.58 -5.79 -2.79
N LEU A 115 -10.70 -5.10 -3.01
CA LEU A 115 -11.43 -4.34 -2.01
C LEU A 115 -12.86 -4.86 -1.91
N ARG A 116 -13.40 -4.91 -0.70
CA ARG A 116 -14.80 -5.28 -0.42
C ARG A 116 -15.36 -4.40 0.68
N TYR A 117 -16.67 -4.20 0.65
CA TYR A 117 -17.38 -3.55 1.75
C TYR A 117 -17.67 -4.55 2.86
N MET A 118 -17.53 -4.10 4.10
CA MET A 118 -17.89 -4.85 5.29
C MET A 118 -18.70 -3.96 6.22
N LYS A 119 -19.91 -4.39 6.64
CA LYS A 119 -20.74 -3.64 7.59
C LYS A 119 -20.22 -3.76 9.01
N TYR A 120 -20.15 -2.65 9.67
CA TYR A 120 -19.95 -2.59 11.10
C TYR A 120 -21.24 -2.09 11.75
N GLU A 121 -21.90 -2.96 12.51
CA GLU A 121 -22.98 -2.53 13.38
C GLU A 121 -22.41 -1.81 14.59
N LYS A 122 -23.10 -0.75 15.03
CA LYS A 122 -22.75 -0.03 16.25
C LYS A 122 -22.73 -0.97 17.44
N GLN A 123 -21.58 -1.14 18.05
CA GLN A 123 -21.41 -1.93 19.27
C GLN A 123 -21.43 -1.03 20.51
N GLY A 124 -22.58 -0.43 20.81
CA GLY A 124 -22.76 0.41 22.00
C GLY A 124 -22.41 1.89 21.80
N PRO A 125 -22.65 2.73 22.81
CA PRO A 125 -22.57 4.19 22.71
C PRO A 125 -21.16 4.75 22.48
N SER A 126 -20.12 3.95 22.67
CA SER A 126 -18.71 4.32 22.47
C SER A 126 -18.12 3.77 21.19
N SER A 127 -18.93 3.18 20.29
CA SER A 127 -18.42 2.76 18.99
C SER A 127 -17.94 3.98 18.20
N PRO A 128 -16.69 4.02 17.74
CA PRO A 128 -16.17 5.13 16.93
C PRO A 128 -16.81 5.18 15.53
N TYR A 129 -17.65 4.23 15.19
CA TYR A 129 -18.12 3.95 13.84
C TYR A 129 -19.59 4.30 13.57
N GLY A 130 -20.24 5.10 14.40
CA GLY A 130 -21.62 5.56 14.15
C GLY A 130 -22.68 4.46 14.24
N GLU A 131 -23.77 4.58 13.51
CA GLU A 131 -24.93 3.68 13.62
C GLU A 131 -24.82 2.43 12.72
N GLU A 132 -24.44 2.57 11.48
CA GLU A 132 -24.00 1.53 10.55
C GLU A 132 -23.08 2.20 9.53
N GLU A 133 -21.87 1.75 9.40
CA GLU A 133 -20.99 2.20 8.33
C GLU A 133 -20.45 1.02 7.52
N ASP A 134 -20.44 1.20 6.21
CA ASP A 134 -19.75 0.30 5.32
C ASP A 134 -18.26 0.61 5.35
N TYR A 135 -17.47 -0.35 5.79
CA TYR A 135 -16.00 -0.29 5.72
C TYR A 135 -15.52 -0.89 4.44
N VAL A 136 -14.55 -0.26 3.84
CA VAL A 136 -13.76 -0.89 2.81
C VAL A 136 -12.61 -1.63 3.44
N VAL A 137 -12.50 -2.91 3.15
CA VAL A 137 -11.42 -3.77 3.62
C VAL A 137 -10.70 -4.40 2.43
N THR A 138 -9.40 -4.63 2.60
CA THR A 138 -8.63 -5.41 1.65
C THR A 138 -8.95 -6.88 1.79
N THR A 139 -8.97 -7.60 0.69
CA THR A 139 -9.07 -9.06 0.66
C THR A 139 -7.69 -9.69 0.50
N MET A 140 -7.62 -11.00 0.26
CA MET A 140 -6.37 -11.66 -0.05
C MET A 140 -5.84 -11.18 -1.41
N PRO A 141 -4.54 -10.86 -1.54
CA PRO A 141 -3.94 -10.38 -2.79
C PRO A 141 -3.77 -11.48 -3.86
N PHE A 142 -4.21 -12.69 -3.58
CA PHE A 142 -4.16 -13.84 -4.48
C PHE A 142 -5.40 -14.71 -4.28
N ARG A 143 -5.73 -15.48 -5.30
CA ARG A 143 -6.83 -16.48 -5.26
C ARG A 143 -6.24 -17.87 -5.33
N LEU A 144 -6.83 -18.79 -4.56
CA LEU A 144 -6.51 -20.21 -4.58
C LEU A 144 -7.82 -20.96 -4.83
N ASP A 145 -7.91 -21.63 -5.97
CA ASP A 145 -9.10 -22.40 -6.36
C ASP A 145 -9.51 -23.45 -5.32
N SER A 146 -8.53 -23.99 -4.59
CA SER A 146 -8.75 -24.99 -3.53
C SER A 146 -9.39 -24.44 -2.25
N ILE A 147 -9.35 -23.13 -2.04
CA ILE A 147 -9.87 -22.49 -0.80
C ILE A 147 -11.23 -21.82 -1.07
N GLY A 148 -11.51 -21.48 -2.32
CA GLY A 148 -12.67 -20.68 -2.69
C GLY A 148 -12.56 -19.21 -2.28
N ASP A 149 -13.68 -18.49 -2.29
CA ASP A 149 -13.69 -17.07 -1.95
C ASP A 149 -13.47 -16.86 -0.44
N PRO A 150 -12.65 -15.87 -0.06
CA PRO A 150 -12.41 -15.57 1.35
C PRO A 150 -13.68 -15.05 2.03
N VAL A 151 -13.99 -15.62 3.19
CA VAL A 151 -15.09 -15.17 4.03
C VAL A 151 -14.59 -14.05 4.95
N LEU A 152 -15.13 -12.84 4.75
CA LEU A 152 -14.80 -11.69 5.59
C LEU A 152 -15.48 -11.83 6.96
N ARG A 153 -14.69 -11.68 8.02
CA ARG A 153 -15.17 -11.69 9.41
C ARG A 153 -14.67 -10.46 10.12
N ARG A 154 -15.47 -9.96 11.05
CA ARG A 154 -15.06 -8.86 11.92
C ARG A 154 -13.91 -9.28 12.83
N SER A 155 -13.08 -8.31 13.18
CA SER A 155 -12.06 -8.51 14.22
C SER A 155 -12.72 -8.89 15.54
N ARG A 156 -12.19 -9.89 16.20
CA ARG A 156 -12.60 -10.31 17.54
C ARG A 156 -11.62 -9.77 18.58
N PRO A 157 -12.04 -9.63 19.84
CA PRO A 157 -11.14 -9.24 20.90
C PRO A 157 -9.94 -10.18 20.99
N THR A 158 -8.81 -9.63 21.42
CA THR A 158 -7.59 -10.41 21.62
C THR A 158 -7.84 -11.58 22.54
N GLY A 159 -7.37 -12.77 22.15
CA GLY A 159 -7.53 -13.97 22.95
C GLY A 159 -8.85 -14.74 22.75
N TYR A 160 -9.82 -14.19 21.98
CA TYR A 160 -11.12 -14.85 21.81
C TYR A 160 -11.02 -16.26 21.19
N ASP A 161 -10.21 -16.42 20.17
CA ASP A 161 -10.03 -17.68 19.46
C ASP A 161 -8.87 -18.53 20.00
N THR A 162 -8.10 -18.05 20.98
CA THR A 162 -6.87 -18.72 21.46
C THR A 162 -7.11 -20.16 21.85
N ARG A 163 -8.08 -20.42 22.73
CA ARG A 163 -8.39 -21.79 23.22
C ARG A 163 -8.79 -22.70 22.05
N ARG A 164 -9.71 -22.26 21.22
CA ARG A 164 -10.16 -23.03 20.05
C ARG A 164 -8.99 -23.39 19.13
N ILE A 165 -8.14 -22.39 18.80
CA ILE A 165 -6.98 -22.62 17.93
C ILE A 165 -6.02 -23.64 18.54
N LEU A 166 -5.69 -23.52 19.82
CA LEU A 166 -4.79 -24.46 20.49
C LEU A 166 -5.38 -25.87 20.54
N ASN A 167 -6.68 -26.01 20.82
CA ASN A 167 -7.36 -27.32 20.81
C ASN A 167 -7.36 -27.92 19.39
N ASP A 168 -7.57 -27.15 18.34
CA ASP A 168 -7.49 -27.60 16.94
C ASP A 168 -6.07 -28.11 16.58
N TYR A 169 -5.03 -27.62 17.26
CA TYR A 169 -3.65 -28.11 17.15
C TYR A 169 -3.30 -29.24 18.15
N GLY A 170 -4.29 -29.75 18.89
CA GLY A 170 -4.12 -30.95 19.75
C GLY A 170 -3.71 -30.63 21.18
N TYR A 171 -3.71 -29.39 21.63
CA TYR A 171 -3.54 -29.06 23.04
C TYR A 171 -4.86 -29.32 23.78
N ASP A 172 -4.82 -30.01 24.91
CA ASP A 172 -5.98 -30.16 25.79
C ASP A 172 -6.22 -28.93 26.66
N ASP A 173 -7.42 -28.79 27.21
CA ASP A 173 -7.81 -27.65 28.03
C ASP A 173 -6.89 -27.45 29.24
N ALA A 174 -6.43 -28.52 29.87
CA ALA A 174 -5.54 -28.45 31.04
C ALA A 174 -4.18 -27.83 30.64
N THR A 175 -3.67 -28.17 29.46
CA THR A 175 -2.43 -27.57 28.91
C THR A 175 -2.66 -26.11 28.56
N VAL A 176 -3.81 -25.78 27.96
CA VAL A 176 -4.15 -24.38 27.65
C VAL A 176 -4.27 -23.53 28.91
N ASP A 177 -4.92 -24.05 29.96
CA ASP A 177 -5.05 -23.36 31.25
C ASP A 177 -3.67 -23.09 31.88
N LYS A 178 -2.75 -24.04 31.80
CA LYS A 178 -1.39 -23.85 32.28
C LYS A 178 -0.64 -22.80 31.46
N LEU A 179 -0.79 -22.78 30.14
CA LEU A 179 -0.18 -21.75 29.30
C LEU A 179 -0.72 -20.33 29.59
N VAL A 180 -2.00 -20.23 29.99
CA VAL A 180 -2.60 -18.96 30.43
C VAL A 180 -2.03 -18.55 31.79
N GLU A 181 -1.93 -19.50 32.75
CA GLU A 181 -1.36 -19.25 34.08
C GLU A 181 0.10 -18.83 34.02
N ASP A 182 0.89 -19.46 33.16
CA ASP A 182 2.29 -19.14 32.90
C ASP A 182 2.47 -17.80 32.13
N GLY A 183 1.38 -17.19 31.68
CA GLY A 183 1.40 -15.94 30.88
C GLY A 183 1.94 -16.11 29.45
N ALA A 184 2.05 -17.35 28.96
CA ALA A 184 2.52 -17.64 27.60
C ALA A 184 1.49 -17.32 26.53
N VAL A 185 0.20 -17.44 26.87
CA VAL A 185 -0.94 -17.07 26.00
C VAL A 185 -2.00 -16.34 26.81
N MET A 186 -2.88 -15.64 26.10
CA MET A 186 -4.05 -14.98 26.69
C MET A 186 -5.33 -15.55 26.08
N CYS A 187 -6.30 -15.90 26.91
CA CYS A 187 -7.66 -16.19 26.49
C CYS A 187 -8.58 -15.02 26.84
N TYR A 188 -9.56 -14.78 26.00
CA TYR A 188 -10.58 -13.76 26.25
C TYR A 188 -11.45 -14.14 27.46
N THR A 189 -11.63 -13.21 28.39
CA THR A 189 -12.40 -13.39 29.64
C THR A 189 -13.57 -12.40 29.75
N GLY A 190 -13.86 -11.63 28.69
CA GLY A 190 -14.98 -10.68 28.69
C GLY A 190 -16.34 -11.34 28.42
N ASP A 191 -17.35 -10.50 28.27
CA ASP A 191 -18.71 -10.94 27.97
C ASP A 191 -18.80 -11.71 26.64
N PRO A 192 -19.76 -12.63 26.49
CA PRO A 192 -20.00 -13.32 25.21
C PRO A 192 -20.21 -12.32 24.07
N LEU A 193 -19.57 -12.58 22.94
CA LEU A 193 -19.73 -11.71 21.78
C LEU A 193 -21.11 -11.93 21.13
N PRO A 194 -21.75 -10.85 20.62
CA PRO A 194 -23.01 -10.99 19.90
C PRO A 194 -22.83 -11.77 18.59
N ALA A 195 -23.89 -12.42 18.13
CA ALA A 195 -23.88 -13.21 16.91
C ALA A 195 -23.40 -12.42 15.69
N SER A 196 -23.75 -11.13 15.60
CA SER A 196 -23.31 -10.22 14.55
C SER A 196 -21.77 -10.06 14.42
N VAL A 197 -21.02 -10.35 15.49
CA VAL A 197 -19.55 -10.36 15.47
C VAL A 197 -19.00 -11.74 15.09
N LEU A 198 -19.74 -12.79 15.38
CA LEU A 198 -19.33 -14.17 15.15
C LEU A 198 -19.64 -14.66 13.74
N GLU A 199 -20.70 -14.12 13.14
CA GLU A 199 -21.14 -14.46 11.80
C GLU A 199 -20.32 -13.77 10.72
N PRO A 200 -20.21 -14.33 9.50
CA PRO A 200 -19.66 -13.63 8.35
C PRO A 200 -20.42 -12.34 8.10
N SER A 201 -19.71 -11.23 8.00
CA SER A 201 -20.35 -9.92 7.75
C SER A 201 -20.90 -9.79 6.34
N TYR A 202 -20.37 -10.57 5.39
CA TYR A 202 -20.79 -10.61 3.98
C TYR A 202 -20.58 -11.97 3.35
N GLY A 203 -21.45 -12.32 2.44
CA GLY A 203 -21.23 -13.38 1.48
C GLY A 203 -20.11 -13.02 0.48
N PRO A 204 -19.67 -13.99 -0.32
CA PRO A 204 -18.52 -13.87 -1.22
C PRO A 204 -18.59 -12.75 -2.27
N ASN A 205 -19.76 -12.15 -2.50
CA ASN A 205 -19.99 -11.15 -3.54
C ASN A 205 -20.62 -9.85 -3.03
N SER A 206 -20.36 -9.45 -1.77
CA SER A 206 -20.87 -8.18 -1.29
C SER A 206 -20.17 -7.02 -2.03
N LYS A 207 -20.72 -6.63 -3.16
CA LYS A 207 -20.42 -5.38 -3.86
C LYS A 207 -21.38 -4.31 -3.35
N ARG A 208 -20.95 -3.06 -3.42
CA ARG A 208 -21.87 -1.94 -3.22
C ARG A 208 -22.86 -1.94 -4.37
N ASP A 209 -24.16 -2.03 -4.07
CA ASP A 209 -25.23 -1.81 -5.03
C ASP A 209 -25.29 -0.36 -5.48
#